data_42bf51578c3e201a1c8ac94495f256fd
#
_entry.id   42bf51578c3e201a1c8ac94495f256fd
#
_cell.length_a   1.000
_cell.length_b   1.000
_cell.length_c   1.000
_cell.angle_alpha   90.00
_cell.angle_beta   90.00
_cell.angle_gamma   90.00
#
_symmetry.space_group_name_H-M   'P 1'
#
loop_
_entity.id
_entity.type
_entity.pdbx_description
1 polymer ?
#
loop_
_entity_poly.entity_id
_entity_poly.type
_entity_poly.pdbx_seq_one_letter_code
_entity_poly.pdbx_strand_id
1 'polypeptide(L)'
;ALKEALAETGTDYIDGFMLHEQESEHTLRGHFEASEYFLEMKEKGYIRAFGISTHNVAGVKGAVKSGYVDVIHPLFNKASLGIGDGDSNLMYEAIIDAKSRGIGVYSMKPLGGGNLIDSYEEAMKYVIEKEYIDSVAVGMQSKEEIFANVQMFERGYIDSSLKQKLKSVNRKLIISDWCIGCGKCAQRCQYKAISLIEGKAVVDHEKCILCTYCAKECADFCIKVI
;
A
#
# COMPACT_ATOMS: atom_id res chain seq x y z
N ALA A 1 15.24 6.47 15.43
CA ALA A 1 14.66 6.41 14.07
C ALA A 1 15.35 7.36 13.08
N LEU A 2 15.17 8.73 13.12
CA LEU A 2 15.73 9.63 12.10
C LEU A 2 17.26 9.60 12.02
N LYS A 3 17.98 9.69 13.15
CA LYS A 3 19.45 9.63 13.19
C LYS A 3 19.99 8.30 12.68
N GLU A 4 19.32 7.22 12.97
CA GLU A 4 19.66 5.87 12.45
C GLU A 4 19.45 5.83 10.93
N ALA A 5 18.30 6.31 10.44
CA ALA A 5 18.03 6.36 9.01
C ALA A 5 19.06 7.18 8.22
N LEU A 6 19.46 8.35 8.74
CA LEU A 6 20.53 9.17 8.15
C LEU A 6 21.87 8.42 8.13
N ALA A 7 22.22 7.73 9.22
CA ALA A 7 23.45 6.95 9.31
C ALA A 7 23.45 5.75 8.37
N GLU A 8 22.35 5.02 8.28
CA GLU A 8 22.21 3.84 7.42
C GLU A 8 22.20 4.20 5.94
N THR A 9 21.57 5.32 5.56
CA THR A 9 21.55 5.81 4.18
C THR A 9 22.83 6.52 3.77
N GLY A 10 23.66 6.95 4.74
CA GLY A 10 24.88 7.72 4.49
C GLY A 10 24.62 9.11 3.89
N THR A 11 23.48 9.71 4.24
CA THR A 11 23.05 11.02 3.72
C THR A 11 22.90 12.03 4.84
N ASP A 12 23.04 13.31 4.51
CA ASP A 12 22.88 14.42 5.46
C ASP A 12 21.41 14.83 5.65
N TYR A 13 20.51 14.39 4.75
CA TYR A 13 19.08 14.66 4.80
C TYR A 13 18.28 13.52 4.17
N ILE A 14 16.98 13.49 4.44
CA ILE A 14 15.99 12.56 3.85
C ILE A 14 14.91 13.40 3.18
N ASP A 15 14.57 13.06 1.92
CA ASP A 15 13.57 13.82 1.15
C ASP A 15 12.17 13.71 1.74
N GLY A 16 11.74 12.51 2.13
CA GLY A 16 10.43 12.28 2.76
C GLY A 16 10.56 11.37 3.98
N PHE A 17 10.15 11.85 5.15
CA PHE A 17 10.10 11.06 6.37
C PHE A 17 8.66 10.98 6.89
N MET A 18 8.16 9.76 7.12
CA MET A 18 6.73 9.54 7.36
C MET A 18 6.46 8.82 8.67
N LEU A 19 5.40 9.24 9.36
CA LEU A 19 4.78 8.42 10.41
C LEU A 19 4.03 7.26 9.77
N HIS A 20 4.33 6.05 10.23
CA HIS A 20 3.73 4.82 9.70
C HIS A 20 2.31 4.64 10.22
N GLU A 21 1.40 4.24 9.30
CA GLU A 21 0.01 3.82 9.56
C GLU A 21 -0.79 4.74 10.48
N GLN A 22 -1.07 5.97 10.01
CA GLN A 22 -1.96 6.87 10.72
C GLN A 22 -3.41 6.63 10.27
N GLU A 23 -4.22 6.00 11.11
CA GLU A 23 -5.57 5.57 10.76
C GLU A 23 -6.59 6.72 10.69
N SER A 24 -6.33 7.81 11.43
CA SER A 24 -7.27 8.93 11.56
C SER A 24 -6.58 10.19 12.11
N GLU A 25 -7.35 11.29 12.22
CA GLU A 25 -6.93 12.47 12.97
C GLU A 25 -6.55 12.14 14.43
N HIS A 26 -7.24 11.18 15.06
CA HIS A 26 -6.96 10.81 16.46
C HIS A 26 -5.61 10.15 16.62
N THR A 27 -5.24 9.23 15.71
CA THR A 27 -3.91 8.60 15.75
C THR A 27 -2.81 9.61 15.48
N LEU A 28 -3.01 10.52 14.52
CA LEU A 28 -2.07 11.59 14.22
C LEU A 28 -1.89 12.55 15.43
N ARG A 29 -2.96 12.89 16.11
CA ARG A 29 -2.90 13.67 17.36
C ARG A 29 -2.22 12.91 18.49
N GLY A 30 -2.41 11.60 18.59
CA GLY A 30 -1.71 10.76 19.55
C GLY A 30 -0.20 10.71 19.34
N HIS A 31 0.27 10.98 18.12
CA HIS A 31 1.70 11.06 17.74
C HIS A 31 2.18 12.52 17.59
N PHE A 32 1.51 13.47 18.23
CA PHE A 32 1.81 14.90 18.04
C PHE A 32 3.25 15.26 18.41
N GLU A 33 3.77 14.74 19.52
CA GLU A 33 5.16 14.97 19.95
C GLU A 33 6.18 14.50 18.89
N ALA A 34 5.90 13.35 18.23
CA ALA A 34 6.74 12.88 17.13
C ALA A 34 6.61 13.77 15.91
N SER A 35 5.41 14.28 15.62
CA SER A 35 5.18 15.23 14.52
C SER A 35 5.92 16.54 14.76
N GLU A 36 5.84 17.10 15.97
CA GLU A 36 6.60 18.32 16.35
C GLU A 36 8.11 18.14 16.16
N TYR A 37 8.64 17.00 16.63
CA TYR A 37 10.05 16.68 16.44
C TYR A 37 10.45 16.63 14.96
N PHE A 38 9.63 15.99 14.10
CA PHE A 38 9.96 15.90 12.67
C PHE A 38 9.78 17.25 11.95
N LEU A 39 8.85 18.08 12.37
CA LEU A 39 8.75 19.47 11.87
C LEU A 39 9.96 20.29 12.24
N GLU A 40 10.46 20.19 13.48
CA GLU A 40 11.73 20.82 13.90
C GLU A 40 12.92 20.30 13.07
N MET A 41 12.98 19.00 12.78
CA MET A 41 14.02 18.41 11.94
C MET A 41 13.92 18.87 10.48
N LYS A 42 12.72 19.14 10.00
CA LYS A 42 12.47 19.75 8.69
C LYS A 42 12.99 21.20 8.65
N GLU A 43 12.73 22.01 9.65
CA GLU A 43 13.27 23.37 9.77
C GLU A 43 14.81 23.39 9.80
N LYS A 44 15.43 22.36 10.41
CA LYS A 44 16.88 22.17 10.45
C LYS A 44 17.48 21.59 9.16
N GLY A 45 16.66 21.23 8.18
CA GLY A 45 17.07 20.67 6.89
C GLY A 45 17.42 19.19 6.87
N TYR A 46 17.21 18.45 7.96
CA TYR A 46 17.39 16.98 7.99
C TYR A 46 16.27 16.21 7.28
N ILE A 47 15.10 16.82 7.16
CA ILE A 47 13.94 16.28 6.44
C ILE A 47 13.46 17.36 5.47
N ARG A 48 13.15 17.00 4.20
CA ARG A 48 12.58 17.94 3.24
C ARG A 48 11.06 17.98 3.28
N ALA A 49 10.42 16.82 3.44
CA ALA A 49 8.98 16.69 3.53
C ALA A 49 8.61 15.76 4.69
N PHE A 50 7.68 16.20 5.54
CA PHE A 50 7.09 15.38 6.59
C PHE A 50 5.78 14.78 6.10
N GLY A 51 5.60 13.47 6.30
CA GLY A 51 4.44 12.76 5.78
C GLY A 51 3.84 11.73 6.71
N ILE A 52 2.79 11.09 6.20
CA ILE A 52 2.16 9.93 6.84
C ILE A 52 1.89 8.83 5.82
N SER A 53 1.92 7.57 6.24
CA SER A 53 1.30 6.47 5.50
C SER A 53 -0.04 6.09 6.13
N THR A 54 -0.97 5.62 5.33
CA THR A 54 -2.29 5.20 5.81
C THR A 54 -2.99 4.20 4.89
N HIS A 55 -3.75 3.31 5.49
CA HIS A 55 -4.71 2.44 4.80
C HIS A 55 -6.15 3.01 4.85
N ASN A 56 -6.37 4.10 5.57
CA ASN A 56 -7.70 4.61 5.87
C ASN A 56 -7.96 5.97 5.20
N VAL A 57 -9.18 6.15 4.71
CA VAL A 57 -9.68 7.44 4.21
C VAL A 57 -9.63 8.51 5.31
N ALA A 58 -9.99 8.12 6.56
CA ALA A 58 -9.92 9.00 7.72
C ALA A 58 -8.49 9.46 8.03
N GLY A 59 -7.46 8.65 7.73
CA GLY A 59 -6.06 9.04 7.84
C GLY A 59 -5.68 10.16 6.88
N VAL A 60 -6.10 10.06 5.60
CA VAL A 60 -5.90 11.13 4.61
C VAL A 60 -6.61 12.42 5.05
N LYS A 61 -7.89 12.33 5.45
CA LYS A 61 -8.64 13.48 5.97
C LYS A 61 -7.98 14.10 7.21
N GLY A 62 -7.41 13.26 8.09
CA GLY A 62 -6.65 13.71 9.25
C GLY A 62 -5.39 14.49 8.87
N ALA A 63 -4.65 14.03 7.87
CA ALA A 63 -3.50 14.75 7.32
C ALA A 63 -3.89 16.12 6.77
N VAL A 64 -4.95 16.19 5.97
CA VAL A 64 -5.51 17.43 5.43
C VAL A 64 -5.86 18.41 6.53
N LYS A 65 -6.55 17.93 7.57
CA LYS A 65 -7.00 18.75 8.68
C LYS A 65 -5.85 19.25 9.58
N SER A 66 -4.79 18.48 9.68
CA SER A 66 -3.62 18.84 10.50
C SER A 66 -2.92 20.11 10.04
N GLY A 67 -2.90 20.36 8.73
CA GLY A 67 -2.29 21.55 8.12
C GLY A 67 -0.77 21.57 8.09
N TYR A 68 -0.09 20.50 8.56
CA TYR A 68 1.37 20.42 8.61
C TYR A 68 1.98 19.21 7.90
N VAL A 69 1.17 18.35 7.29
CA VAL A 69 1.62 17.20 6.49
C VAL A 69 1.90 17.65 5.06
N ASP A 70 3.10 17.38 4.56
CA ASP A 70 3.52 17.74 3.20
C ASP A 70 3.21 16.64 2.18
N VAL A 71 3.24 15.37 2.61
CA VAL A 71 3.07 14.22 1.72
C VAL A 71 2.27 13.11 2.40
N ILE A 72 1.38 12.49 1.65
CA ILE A 72 0.63 11.31 2.10
C ILE A 72 1.01 10.09 1.26
N HIS A 73 1.04 8.93 1.93
CA HIS A 73 1.29 7.62 1.32
C HIS A 73 0.06 6.71 1.52
N PRO A 74 -1.04 6.96 0.77
CA PRO A 74 -2.28 6.22 0.94
C PRO A 74 -2.25 4.88 0.20
N LEU A 75 -2.92 3.87 0.76
CA LEU A 75 -3.22 2.64 0.05
C LEU A 75 -4.28 2.92 -1.02
N PHE A 76 -3.97 2.57 -2.29
CA PHE A 76 -4.89 2.80 -3.39
C PHE A 76 -4.79 1.72 -4.47
N ASN A 77 -5.90 1.04 -4.78
CA ASN A 77 -6.00 0.07 -5.87
C ASN A 77 -7.44 -0.08 -6.36
N LYS A 78 -7.63 -0.64 -7.55
CA LYS A 78 -8.94 -0.75 -8.22
C LYS A 78 -9.99 -1.61 -7.48
N ALA A 79 -9.57 -2.47 -6.57
CA ALA A 79 -10.45 -3.41 -5.87
C ALA A 79 -10.71 -3.03 -4.42
N SER A 80 -10.24 -1.87 -3.96
CA SER A 80 -10.34 -1.37 -2.57
C SER A 80 -9.72 -2.32 -1.53
N LEU A 81 -8.82 -3.23 -1.96
CA LEU A 81 -8.19 -4.20 -1.07
C LEU A 81 -7.29 -3.51 -0.06
N GLY A 82 -7.60 -3.69 1.22
CA GLY A 82 -6.83 -3.14 2.33
C GLY A 82 -7.20 -1.70 2.73
N ILE A 83 -8.22 -1.08 2.12
CA ILE A 83 -8.79 0.17 2.62
C ILE A 83 -9.71 -0.18 3.80
N GLY A 84 -9.38 0.34 5.00
CA GLY A 84 -10.01 -0.08 6.25
C GLY A 84 -11.38 0.53 6.51
N ASP A 85 -11.67 1.73 5.99
CA ASP A 85 -12.83 2.54 6.33
C ASP A 85 -13.59 3.12 5.13
N GLY A 86 -13.44 2.49 3.96
CA GLY A 86 -14.09 2.95 2.74
C GLY A 86 -13.73 2.11 1.52
N ASP A 87 -13.81 2.75 0.38
CA ASP A 87 -13.44 2.16 -0.91
C ASP A 87 -12.49 3.08 -1.71
N SER A 88 -12.10 2.65 -2.90
CA SER A 88 -11.19 3.41 -3.76
C SER A 88 -11.78 4.75 -4.22
N ASN A 89 -13.11 4.90 -4.32
CA ASN A 89 -13.71 6.15 -4.70
C ASN A 89 -13.60 7.16 -3.56
N LEU A 90 -13.98 6.77 -2.35
CA LEU A 90 -13.85 7.61 -1.14
C LEU A 90 -12.38 7.97 -0.86
N MET A 91 -11.45 7.01 -1.07
CA MET A 91 -10.02 7.29 -0.94
C MET A 91 -9.57 8.32 -1.98
N TYR A 92 -10.02 8.19 -3.23
CA TYR A 92 -9.63 9.14 -4.28
C TYR A 92 -10.22 10.53 -4.06
N GLU A 93 -11.45 10.65 -3.58
CA GLU A 93 -12.03 11.94 -3.16
C GLU A 93 -11.18 12.62 -2.06
N ALA A 94 -10.73 11.85 -1.07
CA ALA A 94 -9.85 12.39 -0.03
C ALA A 94 -8.46 12.79 -0.58
N ILE A 95 -7.93 12.04 -1.56
CA ILE A 95 -6.70 12.39 -2.29
C ILE A 95 -6.86 13.72 -3.04
N ILE A 96 -8.00 13.94 -3.72
CA ILE A 96 -8.30 15.19 -4.43
C ILE A 96 -8.29 16.38 -3.45
N ASP A 97 -8.94 16.24 -2.28
CA ASP A 97 -8.92 17.29 -1.25
C ASP A 97 -7.48 17.55 -0.75
N ALA A 98 -6.69 16.52 -0.50
CA ALA A 98 -5.29 16.66 -0.11
C ALA A 98 -4.47 17.43 -1.18
N LYS A 99 -4.61 17.08 -2.45
CA LYS A 99 -3.94 17.77 -3.57
C LYS A 99 -4.36 19.23 -3.68
N SER A 100 -5.63 19.55 -3.48
CA SER A 100 -6.12 20.94 -3.52
C SER A 100 -5.47 21.84 -2.46
N ARG A 101 -4.89 21.23 -1.43
CA ARG A 101 -4.16 21.91 -0.34
C ARG A 101 -2.65 21.83 -0.49
N GLY A 102 -2.15 21.38 -1.64
CA GLY A 102 -0.72 21.30 -1.94
C GLY A 102 0.00 20.09 -1.33
N ILE A 103 -0.72 19.10 -0.79
CA ILE A 103 -0.13 17.88 -0.23
C ILE A 103 0.29 16.95 -1.38
N GLY A 104 1.54 16.48 -1.38
CA GLY A 104 2.03 15.48 -2.32
C GLY A 104 1.42 14.09 -2.07
N VAL A 105 1.21 13.32 -3.13
CA VAL A 105 0.60 11.99 -3.06
C VAL A 105 1.50 10.92 -3.65
N TYR A 106 1.99 10.06 -2.79
CA TYR A 106 2.79 8.89 -3.14
C TYR A 106 1.99 7.62 -2.76
N SER A 107 1.19 7.07 -3.68
CA SER A 107 0.30 5.94 -3.36
C SER A 107 1.04 4.61 -3.22
N MET A 108 0.43 3.63 -2.53
CA MET A 108 0.98 2.29 -2.36
C MET A 108 -0.01 1.19 -2.74
N LYS A 109 0.56 -0.01 -2.93
CA LYS A 109 -0.16 -1.28 -3.12
C LYS A 109 -1.14 -1.29 -4.32
N PRO A 110 -0.74 -0.81 -5.52
CA PRO A 110 -1.60 -0.80 -6.70
C PRO A 110 -2.08 -2.19 -7.10
N LEU A 111 -1.30 -3.22 -6.77
CA LEU A 111 -1.62 -4.63 -7.02
C LEU A 111 -2.31 -5.32 -5.82
N GLY A 112 -2.80 -4.58 -4.82
CA GLY A 112 -3.53 -5.14 -3.68
C GLY A 112 -2.74 -6.21 -2.92
N GLY A 113 -1.41 -6.03 -2.73
CA GLY A 113 -0.54 -7.04 -2.11
C GLY A 113 -0.39 -8.30 -2.96
N GLY A 114 -0.34 -8.16 -4.28
CA GLY A 114 -0.23 -9.25 -5.25
C GLY A 114 -1.57 -9.88 -5.65
N ASN A 115 -2.65 -9.57 -4.94
CA ASN A 115 -3.97 -10.17 -5.21
C ASN A 115 -4.59 -9.75 -6.55
N LEU A 116 -4.06 -8.71 -7.21
CA LEU A 116 -4.51 -8.21 -8.52
C LEU A 116 -3.53 -8.55 -9.65
N ILE A 117 -2.59 -9.46 -9.41
CA ILE A 117 -1.51 -9.76 -10.38
C ILE A 117 -2.06 -10.37 -11.68
N ASP A 118 -3.14 -11.15 -11.64
CA ASP A 118 -3.77 -11.72 -12.83
C ASP A 118 -4.36 -10.65 -13.76
N SER A 119 -4.71 -9.49 -13.20
CA SER A 119 -5.18 -8.31 -13.95
C SER A 119 -4.16 -7.16 -13.86
N TYR A 120 -2.87 -7.48 -13.92
CA TYR A 120 -1.76 -6.55 -13.68
C TYR A 120 -1.88 -5.23 -14.46
N GLU A 121 -2.04 -5.29 -15.79
CA GLU A 121 -2.11 -4.07 -16.62
C GLU A 121 -3.31 -3.20 -16.26
N GLU A 122 -4.46 -3.80 -16.03
CA GLU A 122 -5.66 -3.07 -15.65
C GLU A 122 -5.52 -2.45 -14.26
N ALA A 123 -4.94 -3.19 -13.30
CA ALA A 123 -4.71 -2.69 -11.95
C ALA A 123 -3.71 -1.54 -11.92
N MET A 124 -2.63 -1.63 -12.71
CA MET A 124 -1.63 -0.56 -12.83
C MET A 124 -2.19 0.67 -13.54
N LYS A 125 -2.89 0.50 -14.68
CA LYS A 125 -3.55 1.60 -15.38
C LYS A 125 -4.50 2.36 -14.48
N TYR A 126 -5.33 1.65 -13.72
CA TYR A 126 -6.28 2.28 -12.79
C TYR A 126 -5.62 3.29 -11.84
N VAL A 127 -4.39 3.03 -11.41
CA VAL A 127 -3.66 3.92 -10.50
C VAL A 127 -2.86 4.97 -11.27
N ILE A 128 -2.15 4.58 -12.33
CA ILE A 128 -1.28 5.47 -13.12
C ILE A 128 -2.07 6.58 -13.81
N GLU A 129 -3.30 6.29 -14.26
CA GLU A 129 -4.18 7.25 -14.95
C GLU A 129 -4.88 8.24 -13.99
N LYS A 130 -4.65 8.14 -12.67
CA LYS A 130 -5.21 9.09 -11.71
C LYS A 130 -4.40 10.37 -11.64
N GLU A 131 -4.99 11.46 -12.12
CA GLU A 131 -4.37 12.79 -12.23
C GLU A 131 -3.76 13.32 -10.91
N TYR A 132 -4.38 12.98 -9.78
CA TYR A 132 -3.98 13.51 -8.46
C TYR A 132 -3.05 12.58 -7.67
N ILE A 133 -2.47 11.56 -8.31
CA ILE A 133 -1.44 10.70 -7.74
C ILE A 133 -0.09 11.05 -8.39
N ASP A 134 0.84 11.59 -7.60
CA ASP A 134 2.14 12.06 -8.11
C ASP A 134 3.12 10.91 -8.34
N SER A 135 3.03 9.85 -7.54
CA SER A 135 3.93 8.69 -7.60
C SER A 135 3.28 7.43 -7.01
N VAL A 136 3.79 6.27 -7.39
CA VAL A 136 3.25 4.96 -6.99
C VAL A 136 4.36 4.05 -6.50
N ALA A 137 4.26 3.56 -5.26
CA ALA A 137 5.13 2.52 -4.73
C ALA A 137 4.67 1.14 -5.22
N VAL A 138 5.51 0.47 -5.98
CA VAL A 138 5.26 -0.89 -6.46
C VAL A 138 6.32 -1.84 -5.92
N GLY A 139 5.91 -2.88 -5.18
CA GLY A 139 6.81 -3.96 -4.76
C GLY A 139 7.21 -4.82 -5.96
N MET A 140 8.49 -5.18 -6.05
CA MET A 140 9.05 -5.98 -7.13
C MET A 140 9.98 -7.05 -6.55
N GLN A 141 9.89 -8.28 -7.06
CA GLN A 141 10.70 -9.42 -6.60
C GLN A 141 11.67 -9.94 -7.66
N SER A 142 11.53 -9.50 -8.91
CA SER A 142 12.38 -9.94 -10.03
C SER A 142 12.69 -8.80 -10.99
N LYS A 143 13.72 -9.01 -11.82
CA LYS A 143 14.07 -8.06 -12.90
C LYS A 143 12.95 -7.94 -13.92
N GLU A 144 12.24 -9.03 -14.19
CA GLU A 144 11.09 -9.06 -15.10
C GLU A 144 9.95 -8.15 -14.58
N GLU A 145 9.71 -8.12 -13.28
CA GLU A 145 8.73 -7.22 -12.67
C GLU A 145 9.19 -5.76 -12.75
N ILE A 146 10.49 -5.47 -12.60
CA ILE A 146 11.03 -4.12 -12.82
C ILE A 146 10.77 -3.68 -14.26
N PHE A 147 11.13 -4.51 -15.25
CA PHE A 147 10.89 -4.19 -16.66
C PHE A 147 9.41 -4.00 -16.98
N ALA A 148 8.53 -4.83 -16.39
CA ALA A 148 7.09 -4.69 -16.57
C ALA A 148 6.57 -3.36 -16.02
N ASN A 149 7.00 -2.96 -14.82
CA ASN A 149 6.62 -1.68 -14.25
C ASN A 149 7.14 -0.51 -15.08
N VAL A 150 8.40 -0.53 -15.53
CA VAL A 150 8.94 0.50 -16.42
C VAL A 150 8.09 0.61 -17.68
N GLN A 151 7.78 -0.49 -18.37
CA GLN A 151 6.93 -0.47 -19.57
C GLN A 151 5.52 0.06 -19.27
N MET A 152 4.93 -0.29 -18.12
CA MET A 152 3.62 0.22 -17.74
C MET A 152 3.60 1.74 -17.58
N PHE A 153 4.62 2.31 -16.91
CA PHE A 153 4.72 3.76 -16.73
C PHE A 153 5.07 4.50 -18.01
N GLU A 154 5.88 3.92 -18.89
CA GLU A 154 6.29 4.56 -20.15
C GLU A 154 5.24 4.45 -21.26
N ARG A 155 4.54 3.31 -21.37
CA ARG A 155 3.71 2.97 -22.52
C ARG A 155 2.27 2.60 -22.18
N GLY A 156 1.96 2.30 -20.92
CA GLY A 156 0.65 1.82 -20.48
C GLY A 156 0.36 0.35 -20.83
N TYR A 157 1.33 -0.42 -21.31
CA TYR A 157 1.21 -1.86 -21.59
C TYR A 157 2.56 -2.57 -21.46
N ILE A 158 2.55 -3.89 -21.33
CA ILE A 158 3.76 -4.72 -21.34
C ILE A 158 3.82 -5.65 -22.56
N ASP A 159 5.04 -5.94 -23.02
CA ASP A 159 5.27 -6.79 -24.17
C ASP A 159 4.77 -8.23 -23.93
N SER A 160 4.29 -8.91 -24.98
CA SER A 160 3.75 -10.27 -24.89
C SER A 160 4.77 -11.29 -24.35
N SER A 161 6.04 -11.15 -24.71
CA SER A 161 7.13 -11.99 -24.22
C SER A 161 7.33 -11.84 -22.72
N LEU A 162 7.24 -10.61 -22.19
CA LEU A 162 7.35 -10.32 -20.77
C LEU A 162 6.11 -10.81 -20.01
N LYS A 163 4.90 -10.65 -20.57
CA LYS A 163 3.67 -11.24 -20.01
C LYS A 163 3.79 -12.75 -19.82
N GLN A 164 4.36 -13.44 -20.81
CA GLN A 164 4.53 -14.88 -20.72
C GLN A 164 5.51 -15.28 -19.60
N LYS A 165 6.61 -14.57 -19.46
CA LYS A 165 7.57 -14.78 -18.36
C LYS A 165 6.93 -14.56 -16.99
N LEU A 166 6.19 -13.46 -16.82
CA LEU A 166 5.51 -13.15 -15.55
C LEU A 166 4.45 -14.18 -15.18
N LYS A 167 3.74 -14.76 -16.17
CA LYS A 167 2.77 -15.84 -15.94
C LYS A 167 3.41 -17.16 -15.51
N SER A 168 4.66 -17.39 -15.86
CA SER A 168 5.39 -18.62 -15.47
C SER A 168 5.95 -18.58 -14.04
N VAL A 169 5.85 -17.45 -13.35
CA VAL A 169 6.29 -17.32 -11.94
C VAL A 169 5.36 -18.14 -11.05
N ASN A 170 5.95 -19.05 -10.29
CA ASN A 170 5.19 -19.85 -9.32
C ASN A 170 4.85 -18.99 -8.08
N ARG A 171 3.62 -18.52 -8.03
CA ARG A 171 3.13 -17.66 -6.95
C ARG A 171 2.44 -18.46 -5.85
N LYS A 172 2.47 -17.91 -4.64
CA LYS A 172 1.80 -18.52 -3.48
C LYS A 172 1.00 -17.47 -2.73
N LEU A 173 -0.15 -17.89 -2.22
CA LEU A 173 -0.90 -17.10 -1.26
C LEU A 173 -0.28 -17.30 0.13
N ILE A 174 0.08 -16.21 0.77
CA ILE A 174 0.59 -16.23 2.13
C ILE A 174 -0.33 -15.44 3.07
N ILE A 175 -0.29 -15.79 4.34
CA ILE A 175 -0.99 -15.07 5.41
C ILE A 175 0.07 -14.54 6.36
N SER A 176 0.06 -13.23 6.55
CA SER A 176 1.04 -12.53 7.40
C SER A 176 0.85 -12.88 8.87
N ASP A 177 1.91 -12.75 9.65
CA ASP A 177 1.98 -13.11 11.07
C ASP A 177 1.07 -12.26 11.98
N TRP A 178 0.68 -11.05 11.56
CA TRP A 178 -0.29 -10.22 12.28
C TRP A 178 -1.76 -10.65 12.09
N CYS A 179 -2.03 -11.78 11.42
CA CYS A 179 -3.37 -12.35 11.32
C CYS A 179 -3.97 -12.58 12.71
N ILE A 180 -5.17 -12.06 12.96
CA ILE A 180 -5.91 -12.21 14.23
C ILE A 180 -6.80 -13.47 14.29
N GLY A 181 -6.80 -14.29 13.25
CA GLY A 181 -7.58 -15.53 13.21
C GLY A 181 -9.11 -15.38 13.17
N CYS A 182 -9.63 -14.27 12.65
CA CYS A 182 -11.08 -14.00 12.61
C CYS A 182 -11.90 -14.99 11.76
N GLY A 183 -11.26 -15.82 10.91
CA GLY A 183 -11.87 -16.90 10.16
C GLY A 183 -12.66 -16.51 8.90
N LYS A 184 -12.88 -15.22 8.61
CA LYS A 184 -13.66 -14.78 7.45
C LYS A 184 -13.11 -15.31 6.11
N CYS A 185 -11.78 -15.32 5.95
CA CYS A 185 -11.12 -15.87 4.76
C CYS A 185 -11.36 -17.37 4.58
N ALA A 186 -11.37 -18.14 5.68
CA ALA A 186 -11.65 -19.58 5.65
C ALA A 186 -13.11 -19.84 5.26
N GLN A 187 -14.06 -19.09 5.81
CA GLN A 187 -15.49 -19.17 5.45
C GLN A 187 -15.72 -18.81 3.98
N ARG A 188 -14.98 -17.83 3.45
CA ARG A 188 -15.09 -17.39 2.05
C ARG A 188 -14.50 -18.39 1.06
N CYS A 189 -13.56 -19.22 1.48
CA CYS A 189 -12.81 -20.10 0.60
C CYS A 189 -13.67 -21.29 0.12
N GLN A 190 -14.14 -21.24 -1.13
CA GLN A 190 -14.92 -22.32 -1.74
C GLN A 190 -14.12 -23.62 -1.90
N TYR A 191 -12.80 -23.53 -2.02
CA TYR A 191 -11.88 -24.66 -2.16
C TYR A 191 -11.43 -25.23 -0.81
N LYS A 192 -11.90 -24.63 0.32
CA LYS A 192 -11.50 -25.02 1.67
C LYS A 192 -9.99 -25.12 1.84
N ALA A 193 -9.26 -24.23 1.14
CA ALA A 193 -7.82 -24.13 1.18
C ALA A 193 -7.30 -23.34 2.37
N ILE A 194 -8.16 -22.78 3.21
CA ILE A 194 -7.78 -21.99 4.39
C ILE A 194 -8.45 -22.58 5.62
N SER A 195 -7.67 -22.86 6.63
CA SER A 195 -8.11 -23.34 7.95
C SER A 195 -7.58 -22.44 9.06
N LEU A 196 -8.17 -22.55 10.26
CA LEU A 196 -7.63 -21.90 11.45
C LEU A 196 -6.84 -22.93 12.26
N ILE A 197 -5.57 -22.65 12.50
CA ILE A 197 -4.67 -23.46 13.32
C ILE A 197 -4.05 -22.53 14.37
N GLU A 198 -4.18 -22.87 15.64
CA GLU A 198 -3.66 -22.08 16.77
C GLU A 198 -4.03 -20.59 16.71
N GLY A 199 -5.27 -20.29 16.31
CA GLY A 199 -5.79 -18.92 16.23
C GLY A 199 -5.25 -18.09 15.05
N LYS A 200 -4.61 -18.72 14.06
CA LYS A 200 -4.13 -18.10 12.81
C LYS A 200 -4.73 -18.79 11.60
N ALA A 201 -4.96 -18.05 10.54
CA ALA A 201 -5.33 -18.65 9.27
C ALA A 201 -4.09 -19.26 8.60
N VAL A 202 -4.23 -20.49 8.08
CA VAL A 202 -3.18 -21.25 7.39
C VAL A 202 -3.69 -21.70 6.03
N VAL A 203 -2.82 -21.62 5.02
CA VAL A 203 -3.14 -21.97 3.63
C VAL A 203 -2.66 -23.37 3.30
N ASP A 204 -3.55 -24.18 2.77
CA ASP A 204 -3.24 -25.43 2.06
C ASP A 204 -2.95 -25.09 0.58
N HIS A 205 -1.67 -25.08 0.22
CA HIS A 205 -1.23 -24.69 -1.12
C HIS A 205 -1.59 -25.71 -2.21
N GLU A 206 -1.90 -26.97 -1.85
CA GLU A 206 -2.37 -27.96 -2.82
C GLU A 206 -3.81 -27.70 -3.25
N LYS A 207 -4.62 -27.10 -2.37
CA LYS A 207 -6.01 -26.74 -2.66
C LYS A 207 -6.18 -25.29 -3.15
N CYS A 208 -5.21 -24.43 -2.90
CA CYS A 208 -5.31 -23.01 -3.23
C CYS A 208 -5.06 -22.76 -4.71
N ILE A 209 -6.06 -22.27 -5.42
CA ILE A 209 -5.99 -21.91 -6.84
C ILE A 209 -5.68 -20.43 -7.09
N LEU A 210 -5.29 -19.68 -6.07
CA LEU A 210 -4.97 -18.24 -6.15
C LEU A 210 -6.11 -17.35 -6.67
N CYS A 211 -7.37 -17.72 -6.50
CA CYS A 211 -8.53 -16.92 -6.91
C CYS A 211 -8.70 -15.60 -6.13
N THR A 212 -7.99 -15.43 -5.02
CA THR A 212 -7.88 -14.23 -4.18
C THR A 212 -9.18 -13.70 -3.54
N TYR A 213 -10.32 -14.38 -3.67
CA TYR A 213 -11.60 -13.94 -3.06
C TYR A 213 -11.52 -13.78 -1.53
N CYS A 214 -10.67 -14.57 -0.87
CA CYS A 214 -10.43 -14.49 0.56
C CYS A 214 -9.77 -13.15 0.98
N ALA A 215 -9.01 -12.51 0.09
CA ALA A 215 -8.32 -11.25 0.38
C ALA A 215 -9.31 -10.09 0.62
N LYS A 216 -10.48 -10.10 -0.03
CA LYS A 216 -11.53 -9.10 0.17
C LYS A 216 -12.17 -9.16 1.56
N GLU A 217 -12.13 -10.32 2.19
CA GLU A 217 -12.70 -10.53 3.53
C GLU A 217 -11.72 -10.19 4.66
N CYS A 218 -10.46 -9.91 4.31
CA CYS A 218 -9.41 -9.66 5.29
C CYS A 218 -9.29 -8.15 5.57
N ALA A 219 -9.96 -7.66 6.63
CA ALA A 219 -9.87 -6.27 7.04
C ALA A 219 -8.45 -5.85 7.42
N ASP A 220 -7.67 -6.75 8.05
CA ASP A 220 -6.28 -6.49 8.47
C ASP A 220 -5.27 -6.64 7.32
N PHE A 221 -5.76 -6.87 6.10
CA PHE A 221 -4.93 -7.01 4.89
C PHE A 221 -3.76 -8.01 5.05
N CYS A 222 -3.99 -9.10 5.77
CA CYS A 222 -2.96 -10.14 6.04
C CYS A 222 -2.67 -11.03 4.82
N ILE A 223 -3.57 -11.10 3.83
CA ILE A 223 -3.49 -12.03 2.70
C ILE A 223 -2.74 -11.39 1.54
N LYS A 224 -1.64 -12.04 1.15
CA LYS A 224 -0.77 -11.60 0.05
C LYS A 224 -0.57 -12.72 -0.97
N VAL A 225 -0.25 -12.34 -2.20
CA VAL A 225 0.24 -13.25 -3.25
C VAL A 225 1.67 -12.83 -3.59
N ILE A 226 2.59 -13.75 -3.44
CA ILE A 226 4.03 -13.54 -3.69
C ILE A 226 4.56 -14.55 -4.71
#